data_9ebe5b00320ba45e93a91e766a427057
#
_entry.id   9ebe5b00320ba45e93a91e766a427057
#
_cell.length_a   1.000
_cell.length_b   1.000
_cell.length_c   1.000
_cell.angle_alpha   90.00
_cell.angle_beta   90.00
_cell.angle_gamma   90.00
#
_symmetry.space_group_name_H-M   'P 1'
#
loop_
_entity.id
_entity.type
_entity.pdbx_description
1 polymer ?
#
loop_
_entity_poly.entity_id
_entity_poly.type
_entity_poly.pdbx_seq_one_letter_code
_entity_poly.pdbx_strand_id
1 'polypeptide(L)'
;GQLVVVTGVSGSGKSTLAFDTLYAEGQRRYVETFSAYARQFLDRMDRPQVDSIDGVPPAIAIDHTNPVRTSRSTVGTMTELNDHLKLLMAHAATLYCRQCAQPVRVDDVTSIATAVRQRAAALEDPRLYVTFPVLVPAGFDEREVIAQLQAQGYTRIHQREDLPPPVESEETTGKAGKRKAGKAASDKVAKAGKRTKADKATRAAAAKADASTLTSQATAPDGTDAATAAGADDTPLIHDHPVRLTVVADRFRASSVPDDRLAGSLEAALDRGHGRLAVIAQDAEGHELARWHFSTQFACATCDIAYHAPTPSLFSFNSPLGACDTCKGFGRVIGLDLGLVIPDPSKSLAEGAVKPWQTPSFKEA
;
A
#
# COMPACT_ATOMS: atom_id res chain seq x y z
N GLY A 1 9.55 16.61 -51.41
CA GLY A 1 10.31 15.49 -50.89
C GLY A 1 10.47 14.42 -51.98
N GLN A 2 11.64 13.80 -52.05
CA GLN A 2 11.93 12.69 -52.96
C GLN A 2 12.16 11.41 -52.12
N LEU A 3 11.65 10.29 -52.59
CA LEU A 3 11.99 8.97 -52.04
C LEU A 3 13.32 8.53 -52.67
N VAL A 4 14.33 8.32 -51.83
CA VAL A 4 15.64 7.78 -52.25
C VAL A 4 15.78 6.38 -51.68
N VAL A 5 16.10 5.41 -52.56
CA VAL A 5 16.31 4.01 -52.19
C VAL A 5 17.79 3.68 -52.35
N VAL A 6 18.45 3.22 -51.25
CA VAL A 6 19.84 2.81 -51.28
C VAL A 6 19.92 1.28 -51.29
N THR A 7 20.43 0.72 -52.42
CA THR A 7 20.50 -0.73 -52.61
C THR A 7 21.95 -1.19 -52.79
N GLY A 8 22.21 -2.47 -52.59
CA GLY A 8 23.52 -3.08 -52.78
C GLY A 8 23.66 -4.37 -51.98
N VAL A 9 24.75 -5.09 -52.17
CA VAL A 9 25.06 -6.34 -51.46
C VAL A 9 25.27 -6.12 -49.95
N SER A 10 25.11 -7.14 -49.14
CA SER A 10 25.42 -7.06 -47.71
C SER A 10 26.86 -6.64 -47.45
N GLY A 11 27.08 -5.72 -46.52
CA GLY A 11 28.43 -5.20 -46.22
C GLY A 11 28.92 -4.08 -47.16
N SER A 12 28.10 -3.61 -48.11
CA SER A 12 28.53 -2.53 -49.04
C SER A 12 28.45 -1.11 -48.49
N GLY A 13 28.22 -0.93 -47.19
CA GLY A 13 28.20 0.38 -46.56
C GLY A 13 26.88 1.15 -46.68
N LYS A 14 25.77 0.52 -47.11
CA LYS A 14 24.46 1.19 -47.24
C LYS A 14 23.97 1.82 -45.94
N SER A 15 24.00 1.05 -44.87
CA SER A 15 23.60 1.53 -43.55
C SER A 15 24.58 2.58 -43.02
N THR A 16 25.88 2.40 -43.21
CA THR A 16 26.90 3.37 -42.82
C THR A 16 26.69 4.70 -43.54
N LEU A 17 26.39 4.69 -44.82
CA LEU A 17 26.08 5.92 -45.57
C LEU A 17 24.82 6.61 -45.01
N ALA A 18 23.75 5.86 -44.80
CA ALA A 18 22.47 6.45 -44.38
C ALA A 18 22.49 6.88 -42.89
N PHE A 19 22.97 6.04 -41.97
CA PHE A 19 22.91 6.28 -40.54
C PHE A 19 24.20 6.91 -39.98
N ASP A 20 25.34 6.31 -40.25
CA ASP A 20 26.61 6.74 -39.62
C ASP A 20 27.18 7.99 -40.30
N THR A 21 26.70 8.35 -41.50
CA THR A 21 27.18 9.52 -42.27
C THR A 21 26.10 10.60 -42.35
N LEU A 22 25.05 10.39 -43.13
CA LEU A 22 24.03 11.44 -43.38
C LEU A 22 23.20 11.77 -42.15
N TYR A 23 22.65 10.77 -41.51
CA TYR A 23 21.87 10.98 -40.29
C TYR A 23 22.70 11.55 -39.15
N ALA A 24 23.89 10.96 -38.92
CA ALA A 24 24.79 11.42 -37.85
C ALA A 24 25.18 12.89 -38.01
N GLU A 25 25.50 13.33 -39.23
CA GLU A 25 25.84 14.74 -39.49
C GLU A 25 24.62 15.67 -39.34
N GLY A 26 23.46 15.25 -39.85
CA GLY A 26 22.21 16.02 -39.72
C GLY A 26 21.82 16.18 -38.25
N GLN A 27 21.91 15.11 -37.44
CA GLN A 27 21.63 15.12 -36.02
C GLN A 27 22.66 15.93 -35.23
N ARG A 28 23.95 15.80 -35.54
CA ARG A 28 25.03 16.55 -34.89
C ARG A 28 24.83 18.06 -35.07
N ARG A 29 24.57 18.53 -36.29
CA ARG A 29 24.31 19.93 -36.60
C ARG A 29 23.05 20.44 -35.90
N TYR A 30 21.99 19.62 -35.82
CA TYR A 30 20.75 19.97 -35.13
C TYR A 30 21.02 20.11 -33.63
N VAL A 31 21.73 19.17 -33.00
CA VAL A 31 22.04 19.23 -31.56
C VAL A 31 22.94 20.44 -31.22
N GLU A 32 23.80 20.89 -32.16
CA GLU A 32 24.64 22.09 -31.97
C GLU A 32 23.81 23.38 -31.83
N THR A 33 22.56 23.40 -32.34
CA THR A 33 21.66 24.54 -32.19
C THR A 33 21.06 24.69 -30.78
N PHE A 34 21.13 23.64 -29.94
CA PHE A 34 20.60 23.66 -28.58
C PHE A 34 21.56 24.37 -27.59
N SER A 35 21.00 24.82 -26.48
CA SER A 35 21.79 25.39 -25.38
C SER A 35 22.78 24.36 -24.81
N ALA A 36 23.85 24.84 -24.19
CA ALA A 36 24.85 23.98 -23.58
C ALA A 36 24.26 23.02 -22.51
N TYR A 37 23.22 23.48 -21.80
CA TYR A 37 22.49 22.68 -20.83
C TYR A 37 21.72 21.53 -21.50
N ALA A 38 20.94 21.86 -22.53
CA ALA A 38 20.15 20.83 -23.26
C ALA A 38 21.04 19.77 -23.93
N ARG A 39 22.20 20.16 -24.43
CA ARG A 39 23.17 19.23 -25.04
C ARG A 39 23.73 18.17 -24.08
N GLN A 40 23.66 18.37 -22.77
CA GLN A 40 24.12 17.37 -21.78
C GLN A 40 23.21 16.15 -21.72
N PHE A 41 21.94 16.29 -22.12
CA PHE A 41 20.94 15.21 -22.06
C PHE A 41 20.72 14.50 -23.39
N LEU A 42 21.41 14.95 -24.45
CA LEU A 42 21.29 14.38 -25.79
C LEU A 42 22.50 13.51 -26.11
N ASP A 43 22.24 12.40 -26.77
CA ASP A 43 23.31 11.54 -27.26
C ASP A 43 24.19 12.31 -28.28
N ARG A 44 25.49 12.29 -28.05
CA ARG A 44 26.44 12.88 -28.98
C ARG A 44 26.75 11.88 -30.07
N MET A 45 26.61 12.32 -31.31
CA MET A 45 27.07 11.57 -32.45
C MET A 45 28.45 12.00 -32.81
N ASP A 46 29.33 11.03 -33.13
CA ASP A 46 30.65 11.30 -33.62
C ASP A 46 30.60 11.96 -35.00
N ARG A 47 31.61 12.80 -35.28
CA ARG A 47 31.70 13.44 -36.59
C ARG A 47 32.04 12.39 -37.62
N PRO A 48 31.23 12.27 -38.72
CA PRO A 48 31.56 11.36 -39.81
C PRO A 48 32.91 11.66 -40.45
N GLN A 49 33.66 10.64 -40.82
CA GLN A 49 34.94 10.78 -41.52
C GLN A 49 34.69 10.98 -43.01
N VAL A 50 34.40 12.23 -43.37
CA VAL A 50 34.12 12.64 -44.76
C VAL A 50 34.78 14.00 -45.01
N ASP A 51 35.07 14.29 -46.26
CA ASP A 51 35.69 15.56 -46.64
C ASP A 51 34.75 16.73 -46.42
N SER A 52 33.51 16.64 -46.95
CA SER A 52 32.47 17.62 -46.71
C SER A 52 31.06 17.01 -46.84
N ILE A 53 30.10 17.53 -46.07
CA ILE A 53 28.67 17.26 -46.26
C ILE A 53 27.95 18.61 -46.17
N ASP A 54 27.25 19.00 -47.21
CA ASP A 54 26.51 20.24 -47.26
C ASP A 54 25.00 20.00 -47.52
N GLY A 55 24.16 20.92 -47.03
CA GLY A 55 22.71 20.89 -47.28
C GLY A 55 21.93 19.78 -46.59
N VAL A 56 22.47 19.14 -45.55
CA VAL A 56 21.75 18.12 -44.76
C VAL A 56 20.82 18.81 -43.74
N PRO A 57 19.48 18.63 -43.86
CA PRO A 57 18.52 19.14 -42.88
C PRO A 57 18.57 18.28 -41.60
N PRO A 58 17.94 18.75 -40.51
CA PRO A 58 17.70 17.91 -39.33
C PRO A 58 17.03 16.60 -39.75
N ALA A 59 17.60 15.47 -39.31
CA ALA A 59 17.19 14.15 -39.77
C ALA A 59 16.58 13.34 -38.60
N ILE A 60 15.61 12.49 -38.95
CA ILE A 60 15.03 11.49 -38.03
C ILE A 60 15.35 10.12 -38.62
N ALA A 61 15.90 9.22 -37.83
CA ALA A 61 16.13 7.83 -38.21
C ALA A 61 15.16 6.91 -37.48
N ILE A 62 14.63 5.93 -38.21
CA ILE A 62 13.92 4.79 -37.63
C ILE A 62 14.82 3.57 -37.85
N ASP A 63 15.32 3.03 -36.77
CA ASP A 63 16.27 1.92 -36.78
C ASP A 63 15.66 0.69 -36.11
N HIS A 64 16.17 -0.49 -36.45
CA HIS A 64 15.83 -1.77 -35.82
C HIS A 64 16.69 -2.07 -34.60
N THR A 65 17.41 -1.10 -34.05
CA THR A 65 18.18 -1.30 -32.82
C THR A 65 17.26 -1.60 -31.64
N ASN A 66 17.70 -2.54 -30.81
CA ASN A 66 16.99 -2.87 -29.60
C ASN A 66 17.02 -1.67 -28.62
N PRO A 67 15.88 -1.01 -28.35
CA PRO A 67 15.82 0.16 -27.46
C PRO A 67 16.04 -0.20 -25.98
N VAL A 68 16.16 -1.50 -25.65
CA VAL A 68 16.36 -1.98 -24.28
C VAL A 68 17.79 -1.65 -23.83
N ARG A 69 17.95 -0.53 -23.11
CA ARG A 69 19.25 -0.07 -22.59
C ARG A 69 19.48 -0.44 -21.13
N THR A 70 18.42 -0.76 -20.39
CA THR A 70 18.52 -1.04 -18.94
C THR A 70 17.73 -2.29 -18.57
N SER A 71 18.09 -2.90 -17.44
CA SER A 71 17.35 -4.05 -16.88
C SER A 71 15.89 -3.74 -16.51
N ARG A 72 15.52 -2.46 -16.46
CA ARG A 72 14.14 -2.00 -16.21
C ARG A 72 13.32 -1.81 -17.48
N SER A 73 13.95 -1.84 -18.64
CA SER A 73 13.24 -1.74 -19.92
C SER A 73 12.66 -3.10 -20.28
N THR A 74 11.34 -3.16 -20.41
CA THR A 74 10.57 -4.34 -20.83
C THR A 74 9.77 -3.99 -22.06
N VAL A 75 9.26 -4.98 -22.78
CA VAL A 75 8.36 -4.76 -23.91
C VAL A 75 7.17 -3.88 -23.47
N GLY A 76 6.58 -4.17 -22.32
CA GLY A 76 5.44 -3.40 -21.79
C GLY A 76 5.75 -1.93 -21.49
N THR A 77 6.99 -1.60 -21.04
CA THR A 77 7.39 -0.21 -20.79
C THR A 77 7.76 0.52 -22.08
N MET A 78 8.27 -0.18 -23.08
CA MET A 78 8.66 0.42 -24.36
C MET A 78 7.48 0.65 -25.28
N THR A 79 6.42 -0.13 -25.15
CA THR A 79 5.17 -0.01 -25.92
C THR A 79 4.08 0.77 -25.20
N GLU A 80 4.35 1.29 -23.98
CA GLU A 80 3.38 1.95 -23.11
C GLU A 80 2.21 1.06 -22.62
N LEU A 81 2.17 -0.22 -23.04
CA LEU A 81 1.13 -1.17 -22.61
C LEU A 81 1.07 -1.33 -21.10
N ASN A 82 2.21 -1.20 -20.44
CA ASN A 82 2.29 -1.30 -18.98
C ASN A 82 1.50 -0.19 -18.28
N ASP A 83 1.46 1.01 -18.85
CA ASP A 83 0.75 2.14 -18.28
C ASP A 83 -0.76 1.96 -18.41
N HIS A 84 -1.23 1.43 -19.54
CA HIS A 84 -2.63 1.04 -19.70
C HIS A 84 -3.03 -0.11 -18.79
N LEU A 85 -2.17 -1.13 -18.61
CA LEU A 85 -2.43 -2.24 -17.70
C LEU A 85 -2.49 -1.80 -16.25
N LYS A 86 -1.62 -0.88 -15.80
CA LYS A 86 -1.67 -0.31 -14.44
C LYS A 86 -3.01 0.39 -14.18
N LEU A 87 -3.48 1.18 -15.13
CA LEU A 87 -4.78 1.85 -15.04
C LEU A 87 -5.92 0.83 -14.98
N LEU A 88 -5.91 -0.16 -15.86
CA LEU A 88 -6.92 -1.21 -15.88
C LEU A 88 -6.96 -1.96 -14.55
N MET A 89 -5.81 -2.38 -14.02
CA MET A 89 -5.74 -3.10 -12.75
C MET A 89 -6.18 -2.22 -11.58
N ALA A 90 -5.84 -0.93 -11.57
CA ALA A 90 -6.25 -0.02 -10.50
C ALA A 90 -7.77 0.18 -10.45
N HIS A 91 -8.46 0.14 -11.59
CA HIS A 91 -9.90 0.43 -11.67
C HIS A 91 -10.79 -0.82 -11.75
N ALA A 92 -10.33 -1.90 -12.36
CA ALA A 92 -11.16 -3.06 -12.67
C ALA A 92 -10.76 -4.35 -11.93
N ALA A 93 -9.57 -4.41 -11.32
CA ALA A 93 -9.14 -5.62 -10.63
C ALA A 93 -9.84 -5.79 -9.29
N THR A 94 -10.14 -7.04 -8.94
CA THR A 94 -10.62 -7.40 -7.61
C THR A 94 -9.43 -7.84 -6.76
N LEU A 95 -9.26 -7.20 -5.60
CA LEU A 95 -8.26 -7.60 -4.63
C LEU A 95 -8.77 -8.79 -3.82
N TYR A 96 -7.93 -9.80 -3.66
CA TYR A 96 -8.17 -10.93 -2.77
C TYR A 96 -7.19 -10.92 -1.60
N CYS A 97 -7.69 -11.28 -0.44
CA CYS A 97 -6.85 -11.37 0.76
C CYS A 97 -5.76 -12.44 0.57
N ARG A 98 -4.52 -12.08 0.89
CA ARG A 98 -3.36 -13.01 0.79
C ARG A 98 -3.42 -14.20 1.74
N GLN A 99 -4.23 -14.12 2.81
CA GLN A 99 -4.33 -15.18 3.82
C GLN A 99 -5.57 -16.06 3.61
N CYS A 100 -6.76 -15.48 3.44
CA CYS A 100 -8.01 -16.25 3.35
C CYS A 100 -8.61 -16.30 1.94
N ALA A 101 -7.99 -15.64 0.95
CA ALA A 101 -8.45 -15.55 -0.43
C ALA A 101 -9.87 -14.96 -0.61
N GLN A 102 -10.44 -14.31 0.41
CA GLN A 102 -11.71 -13.60 0.29
C GLN A 102 -11.51 -12.27 -0.44
N PRO A 103 -12.49 -11.81 -1.23
CA PRO A 103 -12.42 -10.52 -1.89
C PRO A 103 -12.41 -9.40 -0.84
N VAL A 104 -11.48 -8.46 -1.01
CA VAL A 104 -11.38 -7.26 -0.17
C VAL A 104 -12.13 -6.13 -0.85
N ARG A 105 -13.14 -5.60 -0.17
CA ARG A 105 -14.00 -4.51 -0.63
C ARG A 105 -14.11 -3.45 0.44
N VAL A 106 -14.41 -2.25 0.02
CA VAL A 106 -14.84 -1.17 0.90
C VAL A 106 -16.37 -1.18 0.87
N ASP A 107 -16.98 -1.47 2.00
CA ASP A 107 -18.44 -1.53 2.12
C ASP A 107 -18.96 -0.21 2.71
N ASP A 108 -20.16 0.17 2.34
CA ASP A 108 -20.95 1.21 2.98
C ASP A 108 -22.23 0.61 3.59
N VAL A 109 -22.92 1.37 4.43
CA VAL A 109 -24.13 0.87 5.11
C VAL A 109 -25.17 0.34 4.11
N THR A 110 -25.31 0.99 2.96
CA THR A 110 -26.28 0.63 1.92
C THR A 110 -25.90 -0.69 1.25
N SER A 111 -24.63 -0.84 0.89
CA SER A 111 -24.12 -2.08 0.29
C SER A 111 -24.19 -3.25 1.25
N ILE A 112 -23.89 -3.02 2.54
CA ILE A 112 -24.00 -4.03 3.60
C ILE A 112 -25.47 -4.45 3.78
N ALA A 113 -26.40 -3.50 3.90
CA ALA A 113 -27.83 -3.80 4.06
C ALA A 113 -28.36 -4.62 2.88
N THR A 114 -27.99 -4.24 1.66
CA THR A 114 -28.36 -4.98 0.44
C THR A 114 -27.80 -6.39 0.43
N ALA A 115 -26.51 -6.54 0.76
CA ALA A 115 -25.86 -7.84 0.83
C ALA A 115 -26.45 -8.74 1.92
N VAL A 116 -26.76 -8.19 3.10
CA VAL A 116 -27.41 -8.92 4.19
C VAL A 116 -28.79 -9.41 3.77
N ARG A 117 -29.61 -8.55 3.14
CA ARG A 117 -30.92 -8.92 2.63
C ARG A 117 -30.85 -10.05 1.60
N GLN A 118 -29.97 -9.90 0.61
CA GLN A 118 -29.80 -10.92 -0.44
C GLN A 118 -29.35 -12.25 0.13
N ARG A 119 -28.39 -12.25 1.06
CA ARG A 119 -27.87 -13.48 1.65
C ARG A 119 -28.85 -14.11 2.64
N ALA A 120 -29.57 -13.30 3.40
CA ALA A 120 -30.60 -13.78 4.31
C ALA A 120 -31.82 -14.37 3.58
N ALA A 121 -32.19 -13.87 2.40
CA ALA A 121 -33.25 -14.41 1.58
C ALA A 121 -32.98 -15.85 1.07
N ALA A 122 -31.70 -16.28 1.04
CA ALA A 122 -31.34 -17.65 0.72
C ALA A 122 -31.47 -18.62 1.91
N LEU A 123 -31.79 -18.11 3.09
CA LEU A 123 -31.97 -18.87 4.34
C LEU A 123 -33.42 -18.79 4.77
N GLU A 124 -33.89 -19.79 5.52
CA GLU A 124 -35.27 -19.87 6.03
C GLU A 124 -35.47 -18.94 7.23
N ASP A 125 -35.68 -17.62 6.96
CA ASP A 125 -35.95 -16.56 7.94
C ASP A 125 -35.02 -16.60 9.18
N PRO A 126 -33.71 -16.45 9.00
CA PRO A 126 -32.74 -16.58 10.08
C PRO A 126 -32.87 -15.44 11.10
N ARG A 127 -32.46 -15.70 12.33
CA ARG A 127 -32.18 -14.64 13.31
C ARG A 127 -30.84 -14.02 12.98
N LEU A 128 -30.83 -12.71 12.75
CA LEU A 128 -29.63 -11.96 12.43
C LEU A 128 -29.12 -11.26 13.70
N TYR A 129 -27.81 -11.42 13.95
CA TYR A 129 -27.08 -10.72 14.99
C TYR A 129 -26.10 -9.78 14.30
N VAL A 130 -26.29 -8.49 14.46
CA VAL A 130 -25.31 -7.48 14.05
C VAL A 130 -24.27 -7.38 15.16
N THR A 131 -23.01 -7.64 14.84
CA THR A 131 -21.95 -7.69 15.82
C THR A 131 -20.76 -6.82 15.39
N PHE A 132 -19.99 -6.36 16.36
CA PHE A 132 -18.74 -5.64 16.12
C PHE A 132 -17.61 -6.19 16.99
N PRO A 133 -16.36 -6.16 16.50
CA PRO A 133 -15.21 -6.62 17.25
C PRO A 133 -14.73 -5.54 18.23
N VAL A 134 -14.40 -5.96 19.44
CA VAL A 134 -13.67 -5.15 20.42
C VAL A 134 -12.39 -5.88 20.79
N LEU A 135 -11.25 -5.21 20.61
CA LEU A 135 -9.95 -5.75 20.97
C LEU A 135 -9.59 -5.31 22.39
N VAL A 136 -9.37 -6.28 23.27
CA VAL A 136 -8.79 -6.06 24.59
C VAL A 136 -7.28 -6.31 24.44
N PRO A 137 -6.43 -5.29 24.58
CA PRO A 137 -4.98 -5.47 24.49
C PRO A 137 -4.43 -6.34 25.60
N ALA A 138 -3.27 -6.98 25.38
CA ALA A 138 -2.56 -7.69 26.44
C ALA A 138 -2.26 -6.75 27.62
N GLY A 139 -2.41 -7.26 28.81
CA GLY A 139 -2.18 -6.50 30.06
C GLY A 139 -3.34 -5.60 30.51
N PHE A 140 -4.48 -5.56 29.77
CA PHE A 140 -5.68 -4.84 30.18
C PHE A 140 -6.68 -5.78 30.86
N ASP A 141 -7.47 -5.25 31.81
CA ASP A 141 -8.52 -6.02 32.47
C ASP A 141 -9.74 -6.16 31.55
N GLU A 142 -10.02 -7.38 31.12
CA GLU A 142 -11.17 -7.72 30.27
C GLU A 142 -12.50 -7.34 30.92
N ARG A 143 -12.61 -7.47 32.25
CA ARG A 143 -13.85 -7.14 32.99
C ARG A 143 -14.15 -5.65 32.96
N GLU A 144 -13.13 -4.81 33.05
CA GLU A 144 -13.31 -3.36 32.93
C GLU A 144 -13.86 -2.97 31.57
N VAL A 145 -13.31 -3.58 30.49
CA VAL A 145 -13.81 -3.36 29.13
C VAL A 145 -15.26 -3.83 28.98
N ILE A 146 -15.60 -5.00 29.55
CA ILE A 146 -16.97 -5.52 29.53
C ILE A 146 -17.91 -4.61 30.32
N ALA A 147 -17.53 -4.13 31.49
CA ALA A 147 -18.32 -3.21 32.31
C ALA A 147 -18.58 -1.89 31.55
N GLN A 148 -17.56 -1.38 30.83
CA GLN A 148 -17.70 -0.18 30.00
C GLN A 148 -18.66 -0.40 28.83
N LEU A 149 -18.62 -1.56 28.17
CA LEU A 149 -19.57 -1.94 27.12
C LEU A 149 -20.98 -2.05 27.66
N GLN A 150 -21.18 -2.65 28.83
CA GLN A 150 -22.48 -2.77 29.48
C GLN A 150 -23.05 -1.40 29.87
N ALA A 151 -22.23 -0.47 30.37
CA ALA A 151 -22.63 0.91 30.64
C ALA A 151 -23.08 1.65 29.38
N GLN A 152 -22.60 1.26 28.20
CA GLN A 152 -23.02 1.78 26.89
C GLN A 152 -24.25 1.05 26.32
N GLY A 153 -24.81 0.05 27.01
CA GLY A 153 -25.95 -0.72 26.61
C GLY A 153 -25.66 -2.04 25.87
N TYR A 154 -24.40 -2.38 25.68
CA TYR A 154 -24.00 -3.63 25.02
C TYR A 154 -23.79 -4.74 26.05
N THR A 155 -24.82 -5.50 26.35
CA THR A 155 -24.79 -6.51 27.42
C THR A 155 -24.48 -7.92 26.95
N ARG A 156 -24.39 -8.16 25.64
CA ARG A 156 -24.21 -9.50 25.07
C ARG A 156 -22.90 -9.61 24.29
N ILE A 157 -22.08 -10.55 24.73
CA ILE A 157 -20.88 -10.99 24.00
C ILE A 157 -21.25 -12.32 23.32
N HIS A 158 -21.12 -12.35 21.99
CA HIS A 158 -21.43 -13.54 21.19
C HIS A 158 -20.29 -14.55 21.25
N GLN A 159 -19.05 -14.08 21.13
CA GLN A 159 -17.85 -14.92 21.09
C GLN A 159 -16.68 -14.19 21.72
N ARG A 160 -15.83 -14.97 22.39
CA ARG A 160 -14.53 -14.55 22.91
C ARG A 160 -13.46 -15.38 22.22
N GLU A 161 -12.41 -14.76 21.74
CA GLU A 161 -11.31 -15.38 21.01
C GLU A 161 -9.98 -14.87 21.54
N ASP A 162 -9.11 -15.77 21.98
CA ASP A 162 -7.74 -15.46 22.35
C ASP A 162 -6.90 -15.33 21.08
N LEU A 163 -6.28 -14.18 20.87
CA LEU A 163 -5.44 -13.94 19.70
C LEU A 163 -3.99 -14.31 20.02
N PRO A 164 -3.25 -14.85 19.03
CA PRO A 164 -1.82 -15.07 19.24
C PRO A 164 -1.13 -13.73 19.53
N PRO A 165 -0.07 -13.73 20.33
CA PRO A 165 0.71 -12.52 20.57
C PRO A 165 1.18 -11.96 19.22
N PRO A 166 1.25 -10.63 19.07
CA PRO A 166 1.73 -10.02 17.85
C PRO A 166 3.13 -10.58 17.57
N VAL A 167 3.27 -11.21 16.41
CA VAL A 167 4.59 -11.61 15.93
C VAL A 167 5.35 -10.31 15.73
N GLU A 168 6.32 -10.03 16.61
CA GLU A 168 7.26 -8.95 16.36
C GLU A 168 7.88 -9.24 14.99
N SER A 169 7.46 -8.49 13.97
CA SER A 169 8.19 -8.47 12.73
C SER A 169 9.59 -8.06 13.12
N GLU A 170 10.58 -8.93 12.92
CA GLU A 170 11.98 -8.58 13.01
C GLU A 170 12.17 -7.40 12.04
N GLU A 171 11.95 -6.19 12.54
CA GLU A 171 12.54 -5.01 11.95
C GLU A 171 14.04 -5.29 11.95
N THR A 172 14.56 -5.57 10.77
CA THR A 172 15.98 -5.53 10.50
C THR A 172 16.46 -4.15 10.94
N THR A 173 16.78 -4.03 12.21
CA THR A 173 17.53 -2.91 12.75
C THR A 173 18.91 -2.97 12.13
N GLY A 174 19.01 -2.41 10.92
CA GLY A 174 20.28 -1.99 10.39
C GLY A 174 20.90 -1.05 11.41
N LYS A 175 21.88 -1.54 12.18
CA LYS A 175 22.70 -0.73 13.08
C LYS A 175 23.25 0.44 12.29
N ALA A 176 22.56 1.59 12.34
CA ALA A 176 23.12 2.86 11.94
C ALA A 176 24.26 3.18 12.91
N GLY A 177 25.47 2.89 12.45
CA GLY A 177 26.69 3.28 13.15
C GLY A 177 26.65 4.79 13.43
N LYS A 178 26.66 5.16 14.69
CA LYS A 178 26.89 6.52 15.17
C LYS A 178 28.24 7.02 14.62
N ARG A 179 28.23 7.70 13.48
CA ARG A 179 29.36 8.51 13.06
C ARG A 179 29.34 9.80 13.88
N LYS A 180 30.35 9.94 14.75
CA LYS A 180 30.68 11.18 15.47
C LYS A 180 30.82 12.32 14.46
N ALA A 181 30.02 13.36 14.66
CA ALA A 181 30.15 14.62 13.95
C ALA A 181 31.46 15.30 14.38
N GLY A 182 32.40 15.36 13.47
CA GLY A 182 33.59 16.21 13.58
C GLY A 182 33.18 17.66 13.27
N LYS A 183 33.51 18.56 14.22
CA LYS A 183 33.46 20.02 14.07
C LYS A 183 34.46 20.45 12.99
N ALA A 184 33.99 21.20 12.00
CA ALA A 184 34.84 22.15 11.26
C ALA A 184 33.98 23.33 10.79
N ALA A 185 34.21 24.45 11.45
CA ALA A 185 34.48 25.80 10.96
C ALA A 185 33.48 26.47 10.01
N SER A 186 32.93 27.53 10.58
CA SER A 186 32.31 28.73 10.00
C SER A 186 33.10 29.35 8.83
N ASP A 187 32.39 29.87 7.82
CA ASP A 187 32.46 31.31 7.52
C ASP A 187 31.46 31.70 6.41
N LYS A 188 30.71 32.73 6.80
CA LYS A 188 30.15 33.85 6.03
C LYS A 188 29.70 33.68 4.58
N VAL A 189 28.41 33.95 4.29
CA VAL A 189 28.05 35.18 3.54
C VAL A 189 26.58 35.53 3.84
N ALA A 190 26.40 36.79 4.24
CA ALA A 190 25.14 37.46 4.56
C ALA A 190 24.52 38.16 3.34
N LYS A 191 23.24 38.54 3.54
CA LYS A 191 22.37 39.48 2.77
C LYS A 191 21.56 38.83 1.62
N ALA A 192 20.28 39.05 1.45
CA ALA A 192 19.33 40.07 1.93
C ALA A 192 17.92 39.62 1.44
N GLY A 193 16.87 40.02 2.12
CA GLY A 193 15.53 39.92 1.54
C GLY A 193 14.41 39.90 2.60
N LYS A 194 14.14 41.06 3.21
CA LYS A 194 12.93 41.40 3.97
C LYS A 194 11.69 41.36 3.07
N ARG A 195 10.58 40.83 3.61
CA ARG A 195 9.16 41.28 3.48
C ARG A 195 8.25 40.08 3.75
N THR A 196 7.12 40.11 4.46
CA THR A 196 6.37 41.09 5.29
C THR A 196 5.40 40.23 6.09
N LYS A 197 5.15 40.66 7.36
CA LYS A 197 4.05 40.22 8.22
C LYS A 197 2.72 40.76 7.69
N ALA A 198 1.71 39.93 7.64
CA ALA A 198 0.27 40.11 7.83
C ALA A 198 -0.35 38.83 7.27
N ASP A 199 -1.13 38.04 7.92
CA ASP A 199 -2.37 38.23 8.61
C ASP A 199 -2.64 37.06 9.54
N LYS A 200 -2.71 37.42 10.80
CA LYS A 200 -3.24 36.57 11.85
C LYS A 200 -4.49 37.28 12.32
N ALA A 201 -5.63 36.74 12.10
CA ALA A 201 -6.84 36.87 12.89
C ALA A 201 -8.09 36.55 12.04
N THR A 202 -8.95 35.85 12.70
CA THR A 202 -10.38 35.58 12.47
C THR A 202 -10.73 34.15 12.06
N ARG A 203 -10.99 33.35 13.07
CA ARG A 203 -12.32 32.81 13.32
C ARG A 203 -12.31 31.83 14.49
N ALA A 204 -12.47 32.40 15.67
CA ALA A 204 -13.07 31.75 16.81
C ALA A 204 -14.34 32.52 17.13
N ALA A 205 -15.51 31.91 16.93
CA ALA A 205 -16.74 32.18 17.70
C ALA A 205 -17.94 31.40 17.13
N ALA A 206 -18.69 30.86 18.08
CA ALA A 206 -20.08 30.41 18.01
C ALA A 206 -20.30 28.99 17.44
N ALA A 207 -20.78 28.02 18.25
CA ALA A 207 -22.07 28.09 18.90
C ALA A 207 -22.15 27.13 20.09
N LYS A 208 -22.53 27.67 21.23
CA LYS A 208 -23.28 27.04 22.32
C LYS A 208 -24.76 27.28 22.04
N ALA A 209 -25.59 26.27 22.16
CA ALA A 209 -27.00 26.23 22.47
C ALA A 209 -27.50 24.83 22.07
N ASP A 210 -28.35 24.06 22.70
CA ASP A 210 -29.14 24.13 23.91
C ASP A 210 -29.56 22.70 24.19
N ALA A 211 -29.48 22.30 25.43
CA ALA A 211 -30.14 21.10 25.95
C ALA A 211 -31.60 21.44 26.23
N SER A 212 -32.55 20.73 25.61
CA SER A 212 -33.90 20.66 26.14
C SER A 212 -34.49 19.26 25.92
N THR A 213 -34.58 18.57 27.01
CA THR A 213 -35.61 17.67 27.51
C THR A 213 -36.70 17.26 26.52
N LEU A 214 -36.74 15.97 26.19
CA LEU A 214 -38.02 15.28 25.93
C LEU A 214 -38.02 13.89 26.59
N THR A 215 -38.69 13.84 27.70
CA THR A 215 -39.17 12.65 28.39
C THR A 215 -40.24 11.97 27.51
N SER A 216 -40.01 10.74 27.10
CA SER A 216 -41.09 9.85 26.70
C SER A 216 -40.89 8.47 27.33
N GLN A 217 -41.85 8.16 28.17
CA GLN A 217 -42.11 6.89 28.82
C GLN A 217 -42.30 5.79 27.76
N ALA A 218 -41.55 4.70 27.87
CA ALA A 218 -41.88 3.45 27.22
C ALA A 218 -42.01 2.37 28.28
N THR A 219 -43.24 1.89 28.38
CA THR A 219 -43.72 0.74 29.15
C THR A 219 -42.93 -0.52 28.85
N ALA A 220 -42.55 -1.21 29.91
CA ALA A 220 -41.99 -2.56 29.88
C ALA A 220 -43.09 -3.59 29.60
N PRO A 221 -42.75 -4.71 28.96
CA PRO A 221 -43.39 -5.97 29.31
C PRO A 221 -42.41 -6.93 29.99
N ASP A 222 -42.93 -7.45 31.00
CA ASP A 222 -42.60 -8.57 31.87
C ASP A 222 -42.07 -9.80 31.07
N GLY A 223 -41.03 -10.45 31.59
CA GLY A 223 -40.50 -11.71 31.08
C GLY A 223 -39.33 -12.15 31.95
N THR A 224 -39.66 -12.68 33.09
CA THR A 224 -38.79 -13.41 34.01
C THR A 224 -38.00 -14.51 33.31
N ASP A 225 -36.68 -14.40 33.32
CA ASP A 225 -35.81 -15.56 33.41
C ASP A 225 -34.62 -15.23 34.33
N ALA A 226 -34.63 -15.92 35.43
CA ALA A 226 -33.64 -15.86 36.48
C ALA A 226 -32.30 -16.42 35.97
N ALA A 227 -31.31 -15.56 35.80
CA ALA A 227 -29.92 -15.96 35.76
C ALA A 227 -29.27 -15.57 37.07
N THR A 228 -28.96 -16.60 37.81
CA THR A 228 -28.22 -16.73 39.04
C THR A 228 -27.10 -15.70 39.18
N ALA A 229 -27.20 -14.86 40.20
CA ALA A 229 -26.08 -14.06 40.71
C ALA A 229 -25.06 -15.01 41.32
N ALA A 230 -24.02 -15.36 40.57
CA ALA A 230 -22.81 -15.94 41.08
C ALA A 230 -21.89 -14.80 41.54
N GLY A 231 -21.32 -14.89 42.73
CA GLY A 231 -20.56 -13.89 43.41
C GLY A 231 -19.48 -13.26 42.56
N ALA A 232 -19.40 -11.94 42.64
CA ALA A 232 -18.35 -11.14 41.98
C ALA A 232 -17.03 -11.48 42.68
N ASP A 233 -16.24 -12.36 42.07
CA ASP A 233 -14.82 -12.50 42.34
C ASP A 233 -14.15 -11.26 41.70
N ASP A 234 -13.67 -10.38 42.53
CA ASP A 234 -13.16 -9.03 42.15
C ASP A 234 -11.71 -9.10 41.63
N THR A 235 -11.29 -10.30 41.21
CA THR A 235 -9.93 -10.53 40.71
C THR A 235 -9.86 -10.04 39.25
N PRO A 236 -8.96 -9.11 38.90
CA PRO A 236 -8.82 -8.60 37.53
C PRO A 236 -8.50 -9.74 36.55
N LEU A 237 -9.18 -9.76 35.41
CA LEU A 237 -8.98 -10.76 34.37
C LEU A 237 -8.00 -10.21 33.34
N ILE A 238 -6.72 -10.28 33.68
CA ILE A 238 -5.62 -9.77 32.83
C ILE A 238 -4.99 -10.93 32.06
N HIS A 239 -4.88 -10.77 30.76
CA HIS A 239 -4.29 -11.77 29.87
C HIS A 239 -2.93 -11.29 29.33
N ASP A 240 -1.97 -12.21 29.15
CA ASP A 240 -0.67 -11.93 28.52
C ASP A 240 -0.75 -11.80 26.98
N HIS A 241 -1.93 -12.01 26.43
CA HIS A 241 -2.21 -11.96 24.99
C HIS A 241 -3.46 -11.12 24.73
N PRO A 242 -3.61 -10.53 23.53
CA PRO A 242 -4.80 -9.78 23.20
C PRO A 242 -6.02 -10.70 23.04
N VAL A 243 -7.18 -10.23 23.47
CA VAL A 243 -8.45 -10.94 23.37
C VAL A 243 -9.39 -10.17 22.46
N ARG A 244 -10.05 -10.88 21.54
CA ARG A 244 -11.11 -10.31 20.69
C ARG A 244 -12.47 -10.70 21.23
N LEU A 245 -13.29 -9.70 21.55
CA LEU A 245 -14.68 -9.87 21.93
C LEU A 245 -15.56 -9.53 20.72
N THR A 246 -16.46 -10.45 20.36
CA THR A 246 -17.51 -10.20 19.37
C THR A 246 -18.76 -9.76 20.11
N VAL A 247 -19.06 -8.47 20.06
CA VAL A 247 -20.15 -7.84 20.83
C VAL A 247 -21.37 -7.71 19.94
N VAL A 248 -22.56 -8.05 20.49
CA VAL A 248 -23.83 -7.92 19.78
C VAL A 248 -24.36 -6.48 19.91
N ALA A 249 -24.50 -5.80 18.78
CA ALA A 249 -25.09 -4.47 18.69
C ALA A 249 -26.62 -4.55 18.67
N ASP A 250 -27.19 -5.42 17.82
CA ASP A 250 -28.65 -5.62 17.71
C ASP A 250 -28.95 -7.05 17.23
N ARG A 251 -30.19 -7.47 17.41
CA ARG A 251 -30.72 -8.76 16.94
C ARG A 251 -32.14 -8.61 16.41
N PHE A 252 -32.44 -9.26 15.32
CA PHE A 252 -33.78 -9.25 14.71
C PHE A 252 -33.96 -10.46 13.78
N ARG A 253 -35.19 -10.71 13.35
CA ARG A 253 -35.48 -11.67 12.28
C ARG A 253 -35.32 -10.99 10.91
N ALA A 254 -34.80 -11.72 9.97
CA ALA A 254 -34.53 -11.20 8.63
C ALA A 254 -35.80 -10.69 7.93
N SER A 255 -36.94 -11.40 8.12
CA SER A 255 -38.22 -11.06 7.50
C SER A 255 -38.91 -9.82 8.10
N SER A 256 -38.65 -9.50 9.38
CA SER A 256 -39.43 -8.51 10.13
C SER A 256 -38.69 -7.19 10.38
N VAL A 257 -37.43 -7.08 10.04
CA VAL A 257 -36.68 -5.85 10.33
C VAL A 257 -36.96 -4.77 9.28
N PRO A 258 -37.40 -3.55 9.68
CA PRO A 258 -37.47 -2.41 8.77
C PRO A 258 -36.08 -1.98 8.26
N ASP A 259 -36.04 -1.37 7.08
CA ASP A 259 -34.77 -0.94 6.47
C ASP A 259 -34.06 0.11 7.32
N ASP A 260 -34.75 1.06 7.87
CA ASP A 260 -34.21 2.11 8.73
C ASP A 260 -33.57 1.53 10.00
N ARG A 261 -34.20 0.51 10.61
CA ARG A 261 -33.65 -0.15 11.80
C ARG A 261 -32.41 -0.96 11.44
N LEU A 262 -32.45 -1.67 10.31
CA LEU A 262 -31.27 -2.42 9.83
C LEU A 262 -30.10 -1.46 9.57
N ALA A 263 -30.34 -0.36 8.84
CA ALA A 263 -29.32 0.63 8.55
C ALA A 263 -28.74 1.27 9.82
N GLY A 264 -29.59 1.68 10.77
CA GLY A 264 -29.14 2.25 12.04
C GLY A 264 -28.34 1.28 12.90
N SER A 265 -28.71 -0.01 12.92
CA SER A 265 -27.96 -1.04 13.64
C SER A 265 -26.59 -1.31 13.00
N LEU A 266 -26.52 -1.31 11.66
CA LEU A 266 -25.26 -1.46 10.93
C LEU A 266 -24.35 -0.26 11.15
N GLU A 267 -24.89 0.96 11.09
CA GLU A 267 -24.14 2.20 11.33
C GLU A 267 -23.56 2.24 12.74
N ALA A 268 -24.38 1.94 13.77
CA ALA A 268 -23.92 1.87 15.14
C ALA A 268 -22.82 0.81 15.34
N ALA A 269 -22.94 -0.35 14.69
CA ALA A 269 -21.93 -1.41 14.76
C ALA A 269 -20.63 -1.02 14.06
N LEU A 270 -20.70 -0.34 12.92
CA LEU A 270 -19.52 0.17 12.20
C LEU A 270 -18.77 1.23 13.00
N ASP A 271 -19.51 2.15 13.63
CA ASP A 271 -18.93 3.20 14.47
C ASP A 271 -18.16 2.60 15.65
N ARG A 272 -18.76 1.65 16.36
CA ARG A 272 -18.16 0.96 17.50
C ARG A 272 -17.03 -0.01 17.13
N GLY A 273 -17.17 -0.68 15.98
CA GLY A 273 -16.19 -1.63 15.44
C GLY A 273 -15.08 -0.98 14.63
N HIS A 274 -14.93 0.36 14.70
CA HIS A 274 -13.92 1.11 13.92
C HIS A 274 -13.97 0.78 12.43
N GLY A 275 -15.19 0.79 11.86
CA GLY A 275 -15.42 0.49 10.46
C GLY A 275 -15.53 -1.00 10.13
N ARG A 276 -15.66 -1.87 11.13
CA ARG A 276 -15.80 -3.32 10.96
C ARG A 276 -17.02 -3.85 11.67
N LEU A 277 -17.71 -4.77 11.03
CA LEU A 277 -18.79 -5.52 11.65
C LEU A 277 -18.90 -6.93 11.08
N ALA A 278 -19.60 -7.80 11.77
CA ALA A 278 -20.04 -9.07 11.23
C ALA A 278 -21.54 -9.25 11.49
N VAL A 279 -22.23 -9.83 10.50
CA VAL A 279 -23.62 -10.26 10.67
C VAL A 279 -23.63 -11.78 10.73
N ILE A 280 -24.17 -12.32 11.81
CA ILE A 280 -24.26 -13.75 12.08
C ILE A 280 -25.73 -14.15 11.91
N ALA A 281 -25.97 -15.12 11.03
CA ALA A 281 -27.26 -15.73 10.81
C ALA A 281 -27.37 -17.01 11.62
N GLN A 282 -28.42 -17.14 12.44
CA GLN A 282 -28.71 -18.35 13.22
C GLN A 282 -30.09 -18.89 12.92
N ASP A 283 -30.25 -20.21 13.07
CA ASP A 283 -31.55 -20.87 13.03
C ASP A 283 -32.39 -20.63 14.29
N ALA A 284 -33.53 -21.32 14.40
CA ALA A 284 -34.42 -21.21 15.55
C ALA A 284 -33.80 -21.86 16.81
N GLU A 285 -32.94 -22.86 16.62
CA GLU A 285 -32.25 -23.63 17.64
C GLU A 285 -30.99 -22.91 18.16
N GLY A 286 -30.52 -21.89 17.45
CA GLY A 286 -29.35 -21.08 17.84
C GLY A 286 -28.04 -21.53 17.19
N HIS A 287 -28.08 -22.44 16.20
CA HIS A 287 -26.89 -22.82 15.44
C HIS A 287 -26.55 -21.74 14.42
N GLU A 288 -25.25 -21.45 14.27
CA GLU A 288 -24.78 -20.51 13.29
C GLU A 288 -24.88 -21.13 11.87
N LEU A 289 -25.72 -20.52 11.04
CA LEU A 289 -25.90 -20.91 9.63
C LEU A 289 -24.85 -20.25 8.72
N ALA A 290 -24.53 -18.99 9.00
CA ALA A 290 -23.59 -18.21 8.23
C ALA A 290 -23.06 -17.02 9.02
N ARG A 291 -21.85 -16.59 8.65
CA ARG A 291 -21.21 -15.37 9.18
C ARG A 291 -20.68 -14.54 8.02
N TRP A 292 -21.05 -13.26 7.99
CA TRP A 292 -20.66 -12.32 6.93
C TRP A 292 -19.90 -11.16 7.55
N HIS A 293 -18.67 -11.01 7.14
CA HIS A 293 -17.81 -9.92 7.58
C HIS A 293 -17.85 -8.76 6.58
N PHE A 294 -17.84 -7.53 7.10
CA PHE A 294 -17.88 -6.30 6.32
C PHE A 294 -16.89 -5.28 6.90
N SER A 295 -16.33 -4.44 6.02
CA SER A 295 -15.39 -3.39 6.40
C SER A 295 -15.58 -2.14 5.55
N THR A 296 -15.63 -0.98 6.21
CA THR A 296 -15.60 0.33 5.53
C THR A 296 -14.18 0.78 5.18
N GLN A 297 -13.17 0.02 5.63
CA GLN A 297 -11.77 0.26 5.31
C GLN A 297 -11.31 -0.72 4.24
N PHE A 298 -10.27 -0.33 3.49
CA PHE A 298 -9.64 -1.23 2.52
C PHE A 298 -8.80 -2.29 3.25
N ALA A 299 -9.50 -3.19 3.93
CA ALA A 299 -8.93 -4.25 4.75
C ALA A 299 -9.71 -5.55 4.59
N CYS A 300 -9.07 -6.68 4.82
CA CYS A 300 -9.78 -7.94 4.91
C CYS A 300 -10.61 -7.96 6.20
N ALA A 301 -11.93 -8.05 6.07
CA ALA A 301 -12.84 -8.04 7.20
C ALA A 301 -12.68 -9.27 8.14
N THR A 302 -12.08 -10.36 7.65
CA THR A 302 -11.87 -11.61 8.41
C THR A 302 -10.48 -11.68 9.05
N CYS A 303 -9.42 -11.32 8.28
CA CYS A 303 -8.03 -11.51 8.70
C CYS A 303 -7.39 -10.24 9.29
N ASP A 304 -8.08 -9.12 9.30
CA ASP A 304 -7.59 -7.82 9.78
C ASP A 304 -6.38 -7.24 9.01
N ILE A 305 -6.08 -7.79 7.82
CA ILE A 305 -4.98 -7.32 7.02
C ILE A 305 -5.40 -6.07 6.25
N ALA A 306 -4.76 -4.95 6.56
CA ALA A 306 -4.95 -3.70 5.83
C ALA A 306 -4.26 -3.76 4.46
N TYR A 307 -4.88 -3.15 3.46
CA TYR A 307 -4.38 -3.03 2.11
C TYR A 307 -4.40 -1.57 1.69
N HIS A 308 -3.52 -1.22 0.76
CA HIS A 308 -3.55 0.10 0.15
C HIS A 308 -4.63 0.14 -0.94
N ALA A 309 -5.31 1.28 -1.05
CA ALA A 309 -6.23 1.51 -2.16
C ALA A 309 -5.49 1.33 -3.50
N PRO A 310 -6.08 0.64 -4.48
CA PRO A 310 -5.42 0.36 -5.74
C PRO A 310 -5.17 1.67 -6.51
N THR A 311 -3.90 1.99 -6.70
CA THR A 311 -3.44 3.11 -7.52
C THR A 311 -2.55 2.58 -8.63
N PRO A 312 -2.44 3.24 -9.79
CA PRO A 312 -1.55 2.80 -10.86
C PRO A 312 -0.09 2.62 -10.42
N SER A 313 0.36 3.43 -9.45
CA SER A 313 1.71 3.35 -8.89
C SER A 313 1.97 2.07 -8.12
N LEU A 314 0.93 1.45 -7.53
CA LEU A 314 1.04 0.19 -6.81
C LEU A 314 1.36 -1.00 -7.75
N PHE A 315 0.97 -0.88 -9.02
CA PHE A 315 1.22 -1.89 -10.06
C PHE A 315 2.51 -1.63 -10.84
N SER A 316 3.36 -0.70 -10.38
CA SER A 316 4.60 -0.34 -11.03
C SER A 316 5.81 -0.79 -10.23
N PHE A 317 6.65 -1.66 -10.79
CA PHE A 317 7.92 -2.04 -10.17
C PHE A 317 8.94 -0.87 -10.12
N ASN A 318 8.70 0.22 -10.84
CA ASN A 318 9.49 1.44 -10.82
C ASN A 318 9.03 2.45 -9.76
N SER A 319 7.89 2.20 -9.11
CA SER A 319 7.36 3.02 -8.02
C SER A 319 7.76 2.44 -6.66
N PRO A 320 8.10 3.25 -5.67
CA PRO A 320 8.35 2.77 -4.30
C PRO A 320 7.19 1.98 -3.70
N LEU A 321 5.94 2.28 -4.10
CA LEU A 321 4.74 1.60 -3.61
C LEU A 321 4.57 0.19 -4.20
N GLY A 322 4.98 -0.03 -5.44
CA GLY A 322 4.81 -1.31 -6.13
C GLY A 322 6.11 -2.09 -6.31
N ALA A 323 7.25 -1.53 -5.94
CA ALA A 323 8.54 -2.18 -6.05
C ALA A 323 8.70 -3.26 -4.96
N CYS A 324 9.37 -4.33 -5.30
CA CYS A 324 9.79 -5.34 -4.34
C CYS A 324 10.71 -4.72 -3.28
N ASP A 325 10.47 -4.99 -1.99
CA ASP A 325 11.26 -4.44 -0.89
C ASP A 325 12.73 -4.84 -0.93
N THR A 326 13.02 -6.03 -1.43
CA THR A 326 14.39 -6.55 -1.52
C THR A 326 15.17 -5.95 -2.68
N CYS A 327 14.62 -5.99 -3.91
CA CYS A 327 15.35 -5.54 -5.09
C CYS A 327 15.00 -4.13 -5.56
N LYS A 328 14.03 -3.45 -4.91
CA LYS A 328 13.58 -2.08 -5.24
C LYS A 328 13.23 -1.89 -6.73
N GLY A 329 12.71 -2.94 -7.36
CA GLY A 329 12.35 -2.95 -8.78
C GLY A 329 13.49 -3.26 -9.77
N PHE A 330 14.69 -3.57 -9.28
CA PHE A 330 15.80 -3.90 -10.17
C PHE A 330 15.82 -5.36 -10.66
N GLY A 331 15.00 -6.24 -10.06
CA GLY A 331 15.00 -7.67 -10.38
C GLY A 331 16.26 -8.43 -9.92
N ARG A 332 17.19 -7.73 -9.30
CA ARG A 332 18.46 -8.26 -8.76
C ARG A 332 18.87 -7.44 -7.53
N VAL A 333 19.54 -8.08 -6.59
CA VAL A 333 20.12 -7.42 -5.42
C VAL A 333 21.60 -7.21 -5.68
N ILE A 334 22.07 -5.99 -5.43
CA ILE A 334 23.51 -5.69 -5.47
C ILE A 334 24.06 -6.04 -4.09
N GLY A 335 24.92 -7.00 -4.04
CA GLY A 335 25.58 -7.45 -2.82
C GLY A 335 27.05 -7.80 -3.09
N LEU A 336 27.79 -8.00 -2.00
CA LEU A 336 29.14 -8.54 -2.09
C LEU A 336 29.04 -10.05 -2.31
N ASP A 337 29.56 -10.53 -3.43
CA ASP A 337 29.76 -11.94 -3.65
C ASP A 337 31.08 -12.37 -2.96
N LEU A 338 30.93 -12.97 -1.80
CA LEU A 338 32.08 -13.42 -1.00
C LEU A 338 32.92 -14.45 -1.75
N GLY A 339 32.35 -15.25 -2.64
CA GLY A 339 33.10 -16.19 -3.47
C GLY A 339 34.00 -15.50 -4.51
N LEU A 340 33.62 -14.30 -4.98
CA LEU A 340 34.46 -13.49 -5.85
C LEU A 340 35.46 -12.65 -5.07
N VAL A 341 35.12 -12.24 -3.85
CA VAL A 341 36.02 -11.46 -2.98
C VAL A 341 37.08 -12.34 -2.36
N ILE A 342 36.69 -13.54 -1.87
CA ILE A 342 37.56 -14.53 -1.24
C ILE A 342 37.42 -15.85 -2.02
N PRO A 343 38.02 -16.00 -3.18
CA PRO A 343 37.86 -17.19 -4.01
C PRO A 343 38.47 -18.45 -3.38
N ASP A 344 39.43 -18.26 -2.50
CA ASP A 344 40.11 -19.36 -1.79
C ASP A 344 40.16 -19.05 -0.28
N PRO A 345 39.22 -19.61 0.50
CA PRO A 345 39.13 -19.37 1.95
C PRO A 345 40.29 -20.04 2.73
N SER A 346 41.08 -20.89 2.12
CA SER A 346 42.24 -21.53 2.78
C SER A 346 43.47 -20.61 2.89
N LYS A 347 43.49 -19.52 2.13
CA LYS A 347 44.59 -18.54 2.15
C LYS A 347 44.42 -17.57 3.31
N SER A 348 45.55 -17.21 3.91
CA SER A 348 45.62 -16.12 4.87
C SER A 348 45.55 -14.75 4.14
N LEU A 349 45.27 -13.67 4.92
CA LEU A 349 45.28 -12.30 4.37
C LEU A 349 46.64 -11.93 3.74
N ALA A 350 47.74 -12.39 4.36
CA ALA A 350 49.08 -12.18 3.87
C ALA A 350 49.38 -12.91 2.53
N GLU A 351 48.71 -14.05 2.32
CA GLU A 351 48.81 -14.84 1.07
C GLU A 351 47.82 -14.34 0.00
N GLY A 352 47.10 -13.25 0.27
CA GLY A 352 46.25 -12.61 -0.69
C GLY A 352 44.84 -13.23 -0.81
N ALA A 353 44.27 -13.69 0.30
CA ALA A 353 42.89 -14.22 0.33
C ALA A 353 41.85 -13.27 -0.28
N VAL A 354 42.01 -11.97 -0.09
CA VAL A 354 41.08 -10.95 -0.59
C VAL A 354 41.53 -10.48 -1.99
N LYS A 355 40.88 -10.99 -3.02
CA LYS A 355 41.24 -10.72 -4.43
C LYS A 355 41.22 -9.23 -4.83
N PRO A 356 40.28 -8.40 -4.41
CA PRO A 356 40.27 -6.96 -4.70
C PRO A 356 41.54 -6.24 -4.22
N TRP A 357 42.14 -6.66 -3.11
CA TRP A 357 43.36 -6.06 -2.57
C TRP A 357 44.62 -6.43 -3.36
N GLN A 358 44.52 -7.45 -4.23
CA GLN A 358 45.62 -7.88 -5.07
C GLN A 358 45.68 -7.11 -6.40
N THR A 359 44.76 -6.16 -6.63
CA THR A 359 44.82 -5.31 -7.83
C THR A 359 45.92 -4.25 -7.70
N PRO A 360 46.55 -3.82 -8.82
CA PRO A 360 47.66 -2.86 -8.76
C PRO A 360 47.33 -1.58 -7.98
N SER A 361 46.09 -1.11 -8.05
CA SER A 361 45.64 0.12 -7.37
C SER A 361 45.57 0.01 -5.84
N PHE A 362 45.52 -1.19 -5.27
CA PHE A 362 45.35 -1.41 -3.83
C PHE A 362 46.48 -2.22 -3.21
N LYS A 363 47.46 -2.65 -4.01
CA LYS A 363 48.59 -3.46 -3.56
C LYS A 363 49.69 -2.64 -2.87
N GLU A 364 49.69 -1.33 -3.13
CA GLU A 364 50.67 -0.38 -2.57
C GLU A 364 50.11 0.40 -1.35
N ALA A 365 48.88 0.13 -0.92
CA ALA A 365 48.26 0.71 0.29
C ALA A 365 48.32 -0.28 1.45
#